data_f2a0a5531bb4e52e7796a8c72ae15050
#
_entry.id   f2a0a5531bb4e52e7796a8c72ae15050
#
_cell.length_a   1.000
_cell.length_b   1.000
_cell.length_c   1.000
_cell.angle_alpha   90.00
_cell.angle_beta   90.00
_cell.angle_gamma   90.00
#
_symmetry.space_group_name_H-M   'P 1'
#
loop_
_entity.id
_entity.type
_entity.pdbx_description
1 polymer ?
#
loop_
_entity_poly.entity_id
_entity_poly.type
_entity_poly.pdbx_seq_one_letter_code
_entity_poly.pdbx_strand_id
1 'polypeptide(L)'
;MAGRTRKIISAVMAALMIMAAGGCGSSNKEIPSSADNSRYISETKDNGNVTDGKEYDIDNGDLPYDEETVYNQLFDINNKVEIDVDISDDELAKMQSDYNRYDNMGSKSPIYRKCDLKISITSDGVKNTYIIRNTGIRMKGNTSRTAFYDSNSGVYSLIHFKVDFTETFDDEQYYGGDSDYDLDIDKEKQQNRTFATLDSMEIKWNQTSDSTYVREYYACEMYRDFGILAQRTNLASINLGDVHEGIFKIYEPVDKKFIKRYVAEEDRGGDLYKCGWTRNGATFLTNVSYGIEDKENRKFYNYD
;
A
#
# COMPACT_ATOMS: atom_id res chain seq x y z
N MET A 1 32.28 10.06 -14.04
CA MET A 1 30.92 9.61 -14.35
C MET A 1 29.95 9.65 -13.15
N ALA A 2 30.47 9.69 -11.91
CA ALA A 2 29.64 9.72 -10.68
C ALA A 2 28.72 10.96 -10.49
N GLY A 3 28.96 12.06 -11.18
CA GLY A 3 28.20 13.31 -11.00
C GLY A 3 26.86 13.40 -11.73
N ARG A 4 26.57 12.52 -12.68
CA ARG A 4 25.31 12.58 -13.46
C ARG A 4 24.16 11.83 -12.76
N THR A 5 24.44 10.72 -12.13
CA THR A 5 23.42 9.88 -11.47
C THR A 5 22.80 10.57 -10.26
N ARG A 6 23.61 11.31 -9.46
CA ARG A 6 23.13 12.07 -8.30
C ARG A 6 22.11 13.16 -8.62
N LYS A 7 22.23 13.82 -9.80
CA LYS A 7 21.30 14.87 -10.21
C LYS A 7 19.95 14.33 -10.69
N ILE A 8 19.93 13.12 -11.19
CA ILE A 8 18.70 12.48 -11.68
C ILE A 8 17.80 12.06 -10.53
N ILE A 9 18.35 11.46 -9.48
CA ILE A 9 17.56 11.00 -8.31
C ILE A 9 16.85 12.17 -7.61
N SER A 10 17.51 13.33 -7.46
CA SER A 10 16.89 14.53 -6.86
C SER A 10 15.75 15.12 -7.68
N ALA A 11 15.83 15.07 -9.02
CA ALA A 11 14.78 15.61 -9.88
C ALA A 11 13.51 14.76 -9.88
N VAL A 12 13.64 13.44 -9.74
CA VAL A 12 12.52 12.49 -9.75
C VAL A 12 11.63 12.61 -8.52
N MET A 13 12.24 12.78 -7.35
CA MET A 13 11.48 13.00 -6.11
C MET A 13 10.68 14.31 -6.13
N ALA A 14 11.19 15.35 -6.77
CA ALA A 14 10.47 16.62 -6.94
C ALA A 14 9.27 16.49 -7.89
N ALA A 15 9.37 15.71 -8.96
CA ALA A 15 8.29 15.52 -9.94
C ALA A 15 7.11 14.69 -9.38
N LEU A 16 7.38 13.65 -8.58
CA LEU A 16 6.35 12.87 -7.89
C LEU A 16 5.53 13.72 -6.89
N MET A 17 6.15 14.74 -6.29
CA MET A 17 5.46 15.66 -5.37
C MET A 17 4.56 16.67 -6.07
N ILE A 18 4.91 17.12 -7.26
CA ILE A 18 4.10 18.12 -7.99
C ILE A 18 2.74 17.52 -8.38
N MET A 19 2.66 16.23 -8.67
CA MET A 19 1.39 15.58 -8.98
C MET A 19 0.52 15.30 -7.76
N ALA A 20 1.11 15.15 -6.56
CA ALA A 20 0.36 15.00 -5.32
C ALA A 20 -0.15 16.35 -4.77
N ALA A 21 0.52 17.47 -5.09
CA ALA A 21 0.18 18.80 -4.60
C ALA A 21 -0.86 19.55 -5.44
N GLY A 22 -1.12 19.13 -6.67
CA GLY A 22 -2.07 19.77 -7.58
C GLY A 22 -3.56 19.58 -7.24
N GLY A 23 -3.88 18.97 -6.10
CA GLY A 23 -5.24 18.58 -5.70
C GLY A 23 -5.89 19.42 -4.58
N CYS A 24 -5.26 20.48 -4.08
CA CYS A 24 -5.87 21.31 -3.05
C CYS A 24 -6.50 22.60 -3.62
N GLY A 25 -7.59 22.46 -4.37
CA GLY A 25 -8.54 23.52 -4.60
C GLY A 25 -9.70 23.34 -3.62
N SER A 26 -9.78 24.17 -2.58
CA SER A 26 -10.92 24.19 -1.68
C SER A 26 -12.13 24.77 -2.43
N SER A 27 -13.02 23.92 -2.87
CA SER A 27 -14.40 24.28 -3.12
C SER A 27 -15.26 23.43 -2.20
N ASN A 28 -15.88 24.11 -1.22
CA ASN A 28 -16.98 23.56 -0.44
C ASN A 28 -18.13 23.23 -1.38
N LYS A 29 -18.11 22.04 -1.95
CA LYS A 29 -19.31 21.38 -2.49
C LYS A 29 -19.62 20.23 -1.56
N GLU A 30 -20.79 20.30 -0.97
CA GLU A 30 -21.41 19.22 -0.21
C GLU A 30 -21.23 17.92 -1.01
N ILE A 31 -20.54 16.97 -0.38
CA ILE A 31 -20.43 15.60 -0.90
C ILE A 31 -21.85 15.01 -0.74
N PRO A 32 -22.52 14.54 -1.79
CA PRO A 32 -23.77 13.83 -1.63
C PRO A 32 -23.49 12.60 -0.78
N SER A 33 -24.16 12.54 0.37
CA SER A 33 -24.22 11.34 1.18
C SER A 33 -24.87 10.24 0.34
N SER A 34 -24.28 9.05 0.36
CA SER A 34 -24.73 7.87 -0.36
C SER A 34 -24.75 7.98 -1.90
N ALA A 35 -23.57 7.99 -2.52
CA ALA A 35 -23.49 7.58 -3.91
C ALA A 35 -23.80 6.07 -3.93
N ASP A 36 -24.97 5.76 -4.46
CA ASP A 36 -25.34 4.39 -4.83
C ASP A 36 -24.30 3.86 -5.83
N ASN A 37 -23.32 3.14 -5.32
CA ASN A 37 -22.26 2.51 -6.12
C ASN A 37 -22.78 1.41 -7.05
N SER A 38 -24.07 1.04 -6.95
CA SER A 38 -24.70 0.01 -7.78
C SER A 38 -24.71 0.36 -9.28
N ARG A 39 -24.50 1.64 -9.64
CA ARG A 39 -24.54 2.11 -11.04
C ARG A 39 -23.27 1.86 -11.84
N TYR A 40 -22.16 1.46 -11.19
CA TYR A 40 -20.86 1.25 -11.87
C TYR A 40 -20.44 -0.19 -11.99
N ILE A 41 -21.23 -1.12 -11.47
CA ILE A 41 -21.06 -2.54 -11.77
C ILE A 41 -21.87 -2.81 -13.05
N SER A 42 -21.38 -2.34 -14.20
CA SER A 42 -21.70 -3.07 -15.40
C SER A 42 -21.00 -4.42 -15.24
N GLU A 43 -21.75 -5.47 -15.03
CA GLU A 43 -21.26 -6.82 -15.31
C GLU A 43 -20.70 -6.80 -16.73
N THR A 44 -19.41 -6.53 -16.88
CA THR A 44 -18.69 -6.97 -18.05
C THR A 44 -18.82 -8.47 -17.95
N LYS A 45 -19.74 -9.02 -18.72
CA LYS A 45 -19.76 -10.46 -19.00
C LYS A 45 -18.41 -10.73 -19.62
N ASP A 46 -17.46 -11.11 -18.77
CA ASP A 46 -16.23 -11.72 -19.21
C ASP A 46 -16.64 -13.06 -19.80
N ASN A 47 -16.85 -13.06 -21.12
CA ASN A 47 -17.15 -14.27 -21.88
C ASN A 47 -15.90 -15.11 -22.13
N GLY A 48 -14.77 -14.77 -21.50
CA GLY A 48 -13.59 -15.62 -21.44
C GLY A 48 -13.82 -16.71 -20.39
N ASN A 49 -13.68 -17.96 -20.77
CA ASN A 49 -13.65 -19.08 -19.83
C ASN A 49 -12.42 -18.89 -18.92
N VAL A 50 -12.62 -18.27 -17.74
CA VAL A 50 -11.60 -18.26 -16.69
C VAL A 50 -11.53 -19.68 -16.14
N THR A 51 -10.36 -20.27 -16.19
CA THR A 51 -10.08 -21.58 -15.60
C THR A 51 -9.47 -21.39 -14.23
N ASP A 52 -9.99 -22.07 -13.23
CA ASP A 52 -9.36 -22.11 -11.91
C ASP A 52 -7.98 -22.75 -12.03
N GLY A 53 -6.97 -22.01 -11.62
CA GLY A 53 -5.60 -22.43 -11.55
C GLY A 53 -5.29 -23.12 -10.21
N LYS A 54 -4.16 -22.74 -9.61
CA LYS A 54 -3.71 -23.29 -8.33
C LYS A 54 -4.03 -22.34 -7.18
N GLU A 55 -4.25 -22.94 -6.01
CA GLU A 55 -4.26 -22.23 -4.74
C GLU A 55 -2.95 -22.54 -4.01
N TYR A 56 -2.31 -21.49 -3.50
CA TYR A 56 -1.02 -21.54 -2.80
C TYR A 56 -1.20 -20.99 -1.39
N ASP A 57 -0.83 -21.78 -0.40
CA ASP A 57 -0.76 -21.35 0.99
C ASP A 57 0.68 -20.95 1.30
N ILE A 58 0.90 -19.65 1.48
CA ILE A 58 2.25 -19.07 1.61
C ILE A 58 2.86 -19.37 2.99
N ASP A 59 2.03 -19.61 3.99
CA ASP A 59 2.50 -19.86 5.36
C ASP A 59 3.17 -21.23 5.55
N ASN A 60 2.98 -22.16 4.62
CA ASN A 60 3.59 -23.49 4.69
C ASN A 60 5.05 -23.55 4.25
N GLY A 61 5.67 -22.43 3.91
CA GLY A 61 7.11 -22.31 3.73
C GLY A 61 7.68 -22.80 2.40
N ASP A 62 6.93 -23.57 1.64
CA ASP A 62 7.28 -23.94 0.28
C ASP A 62 6.60 -22.99 -0.69
N LEU A 63 7.37 -22.09 -1.31
CA LEU A 63 6.87 -21.25 -2.40
C LEU A 63 6.94 -22.05 -3.71
N PRO A 64 5.87 -22.80 -4.08
CA PRO A 64 5.88 -23.64 -5.28
C PRO A 64 5.68 -22.84 -6.56
N TYR A 65 5.93 -21.54 -6.49
CA TYR A 65 5.82 -20.60 -7.59
C TYR A 65 7.04 -19.67 -7.63
N ASP A 66 7.31 -19.14 -8.81
CA ASP A 66 8.32 -18.09 -8.99
C ASP A 66 7.75 -16.73 -8.58
N GLU A 67 8.25 -16.16 -7.49
CA GLU A 67 7.81 -14.88 -6.95
C GLU A 67 7.98 -13.72 -7.94
N GLU A 68 9.03 -13.74 -8.77
CA GLU A 68 9.25 -12.68 -9.76
C GLU A 68 8.21 -12.75 -10.87
N THR A 69 7.81 -13.93 -11.28
CA THR A 69 6.69 -14.14 -12.22
C THR A 69 5.38 -13.59 -11.60
N VAL A 70 5.10 -13.93 -10.35
CA VAL A 70 3.89 -13.45 -9.65
C VAL A 70 3.93 -11.93 -9.47
N TYR A 71 5.10 -11.35 -9.16
CA TYR A 71 5.28 -9.90 -9.09
C TYR A 71 4.96 -9.22 -10.43
N ASN A 72 5.45 -9.77 -11.53
CA ASN A 72 5.17 -9.23 -12.85
C ASN A 72 3.68 -9.35 -13.20
N GLN A 73 3.04 -10.45 -12.86
CA GLN A 73 1.60 -10.64 -13.05
C GLN A 73 0.75 -9.71 -12.19
N LEU A 74 1.14 -9.49 -10.94
CA LEU A 74 0.45 -8.60 -9.99
C LEU A 74 0.39 -7.16 -10.50
N PHE A 75 1.45 -6.69 -11.13
CA PHE A 75 1.58 -5.32 -11.61
C PHE A 75 1.40 -5.15 -13.13
N ASP A 76 0.86 -6.16 -13.82
CA ASP A 76 0.44 -6.03 -15.21
C ASP A 76 -1.03 -5.59 -15.28
N ILE A 77 -1.29 -4.43 -15.88
CA ILE A 77 -2.64 -3.85 -16.00
C ILE A 77 -3.60 -4.72 -16.82
N ASN A 78 -3.08 -5.64 -17.62
CA ASN A 78 -3.90 -6.57 -18.41
C ASN A 78 -4.42 -7.74 -17.55
N ASN A 79 -3.87 -7.94 -16.37
CA ASN A 79 -4.30 -8.99 -15.45
C ASN A 79 -5.37 -8.46 -14.49
N LYS A 80 -6.35 -9.30 -14.19
CA LYS A 80 -7.33 -9.01 -13.15
C LYS A 80 -6.76 -9.42 -11.79
N VAL A 81 -6.73 -8.47 -10.85
CA VAL A 81 -6.32 -8.70 -9.47
C VAL A 81 -7.52 -8.52 -8.55
N GLU A 82 -7.76 -9.50 -7.68
CA GLU A 82 -8.79 -9.50 -6.65
C GLU A 82 -8.11 -9.76 -5.31
N ILE A 83 -8.45 -8.96 -4.29
CA ILE A 83 -7.88 -9.07 -2.94
C ILE A 83 -9.04 -9.12 -1.95
N ASP A 84 -9.20 -10.26 -1.30
CA ASP A 84 -10.10 -10.43 -0.18
C ASP A 84 -9.28 -10.23 1.10
N VAL A 85 -9.71 -9.30 1.95
CA VAL A 85 -9.15 -9.02 3.27
C VAL A 85 -10.08 -9.60 4.30
N ASP A 86 -9.74 -10.75 4.84
CA ASP A 86 -10.48 -11.39 5.94
C ASP A 86 -10.01 -10.81 7.26
N ILE A 87 -10.79 -9.88 7.79
CA ILE A 87 -10.54 -9.15 9.03
C ILE A 87 -11.79 -9.16 9.89
N SER A 88 -11.65 -9.49 11.18
CA SER A 88 -12.78 -9.52 12.09
C SER A 88 -13.29 -8.11 12.42
N ASP A 89 -14.57 -8.02 12.78
CA ASP A 89 -15.19 -6.77 13.25
C ASP A 89 -14.45 -6.18 14.47
N ASP A 90 -13.91 -7.02 15.33
CA ASP A 90 -13.11 -6.58 16.48
C ASP A 90 -11.81 -5.92 16.06
N GLU A 91 -11.08 -6.50 15.11
CA GLU A 91 -9.85 -5.90 14.56
C GLU A 91 -10.14 -4.60 13.79
N LEU A 92 -11.27 -4.52 13.10
CA LEU A 92 -11.73 -3.28 12.47
C LEU A 92 -12.04 -2.20 13.50
N ALA A 93 -12.71 -2.57 14.60
CA ALA A 93 -13.00 -1.65 15.71
C ALA A 93 -11.71 -1.19 16.41
N LYS A 94 -10.75 -2.09 16.63
CA LYS A 94 -9.41 -1.76 17.15
C LYS A 94 -8.68 -0.79 16.20
N MET A 95 -8.71 -1.03 14.89
CA MET A 95 -8.08 -0.14 13.89
C MET A 95 -8.73 1.26 13.87
N GLN A 96 -10.05 1.36 14.02
CA GLN A 96 -10.75 2.64 14.15
C GLN A 96 -10.37 3.35 15.46
N SER A 97 -10.25 2.62 16.55
CA SER A 97 -9.80 3.16 17.84
C SER A 97 -8.37 3.72 17.77
N ASP A 98 -7.48 3.00 17.11
CA ASP A 98 -6.12 3.47 16.83
C ASP A 98 -6.12 4.76 16.01
N TYR A 99 -6.92 4.81 14.95
CA TYR A 99 -7.07 6.04 14.19
C TYR A 99 -7.48 7.19 15.09
N ASN A 100 -8.54 7.06 15.87
CA ASN A 100 -9.05 8.10 16.75
C ASN A 100 -7.98 8.56 17.75
N ARG A 101 -7.27 7.62 18.38
CA ARG A 101 -6.21 7.90 19.34
C ARG A 101 -5.07 8.72 18.74
N TYR A 102 -4.54 8.27 17.61
CA TYR A 102 -3.37 8.88 17.00
C TYR A 102 -3.71 10.16 16.23
N ASP A 103 -4.90 10.26 15.63
CA ASP A 103 -5.34 11.48 14.95
C ASP A 103 -5.51 12.64 15.94
N ASN A 104 -6.05 12.39 17.13
CA ASN A 104 -6.11 13.35 18.21
C ASN A 104 -4.72 13.87 18.64
N MET A 105 -3.68 13.06 18.49
CA MET A 105 -2.28 13.45 18.73
C MET A 105 -1.63 14.11 17.50
N GLY A 106 -2.35 14.23 16.39
CA GLY A 106 -1.83 14.75 15.12
C GLY A 106 -0.79 13.84 14.45
N SER A 107 -0.84 12.54 14.73
CA SER A 107 0.10 11.54 14.23
C SER A 107 -0.61 10.39 13.51
N LYS A 108 0.14 9.41 13.05
CA LYS A 108 -0.37 8.20 12.41
C LYS A 108 -0.20 7.03 13.37
N SER A 109 -1.16 6.14 13.40
CA SER A 109 -0.98 4.88 14.14
C SER A 109 0.13 4.05 13.50
N PRO A 110 1.13 3.60 14.27
CA PRO A 110 2.09 2.61 13.82
C PRO A 110 1.54 1.18 13.89
N ILE A 111 0.41 0.97 14.60
CA ILE A 111 -0.09 -0.35 14.97
C ILE A 111 -0.72 -1.02 13.76
N TYR A 112 -0.31 -2.25 13.49
CA TYR A 112 -0.98 -3.13 12.54
C TYR A 112 -2.03 -3.98 13.26
N ARG A 113 -3.12 -4.27 12.58
CA ARG A 113 -4.15 -5.18 13.04
C ARG A 113 -4.11 -6.45 12.21
N LYS A 114 -4.47 -7.57 12.82
CA LYS A 114 -4.36 -8.88 12.19
C LYS A 114 -5.47 -9.09 11.16
N CYS A 115 -5.10 -9.59 9.99
CA CYS A 115 -6.01 -10.07 8.96
C CYS A 115 -5.38 -11.22 8.18
N ASP A 116 -6.21 -11.95 7.44
CA ASP A 116 -5.76 -12.88 6.43
C ASP A 116 -6.02 -12.27 5.04
N LEU A 117 -5.16 -12.54 4.08
CA LEU A 117 -5.33 -12.09 2.71
C LEU A 117 -5.52 -13.27 1.79
N LYS A 118 -6.46 -13.12 0.86
CA LYS A 118 -6.60 -14.00 -0.29
C LYS A 118 -6.44 -13.17 -1.55
N ILE A 119 -5.32 -13.32 -2.23
CA ILE A 119 -5.00 -12.56 -3.45
C ILE A 119 -5.16 -13.48 -4.64
N SER A 120 -6.05 -13.11 -5.56
CA SER A 120 -6.27 -13.86 -6.80
C SER A 120 -5.78 -13.03 -7.99
N ILE A 121 -4.99 -13.65 -8.86
CA ILE A 121 -4.48 -13.04 -10.09
C ILE A 121 -4.95 -13.89 -11.26
N THR A 122 -5.73 -13.28 -12.16
CA THR A 122 -6.12 -13.91 -13.42
C THR A 122 -5.22 -13.37 -14.52
N SER A 123 -4.40 -14.25 -15.07
CA SER A 123 -3.49 -13.98 -16.19
C SER A 123 -3.71 -15.02 -17.27
N ASP A 124 -3.84 -14.60 -18.53
CA ASP A 124 -4.08 -15.48 -19.67
C ASP A 124 -5.27 -16.45 -19.48
N GLY A 125 -6.32 -15.98 -18.80
CA GLY A 125 -7.51 -16.75 -18.51
C GLY A 125 -7.36 -17.80 -17.40
N VAL A 126 -6.23 -17.84 -16.68
CA VAL A 126 -6.01 -18.74 -15.53
C VAL A 126 -5.98 -17.92 -14.24
N LYS A 127 -6.84 -18.27 -13.28
CA LYS A 127 -6.95 -17.63 -11.97
C LYS A 127 -6.14 -18.42 -10.93
N ASN A 128 -4.99 -17.91 -10.54
CA ASN A 128 -4.23 -18.43 -9.39
C ASN A 128 -4.58 -17.64 -8.13
N THR A 129 -4.59 -18.33 -6.99
CA THR A 129 -4.96 -17.75 -5.70
C THR A 129 -3.85 -17.97 -4.68
N TYR A 130 -3.57 -16.95 -3.88
CA TYR A 130 -2.51 -16.93 -2.87
C TYR A 130 -3.12 -16.56 -1.52
N ILE A 131 -2.97 -17.44 -0.53
CA ILE A 131 -3.46 -17.24 0.84
C ILE A 131 -2.30 -16.86 1.72
N ILE A 132 -2.41 -15.73 2.41
CA ILE A 132 -1.38 -15.18 3.30
C ILE A 132 -2.03 -14.90 4.64
N ARG A 133 -1.79 -15.77 5.62
CA ARG A 133 -2.39 -15.64 6.95
C ARG A 133 -1.56 -14.74 7.86
N ASN A 134 -2.20 -14.26 8.93
CA ASN A 134 -1.56 -13.43 9.94
C ASN A 134 -0.78 -12.26 9.32
N THR A 135 -1.44 -11.52 8.43
CA THR A 135 -0.91 -10.32 7.79
C THR A 135 -1.29 -9.09 8.61
N GLY A 136 -0.37 -8.15 8.73
CA GLY A 136 -0.66 -6.87 9.36
C GLY A 136 -1.40 -5.92 8.42
N ILE A 137 -2.48 -5.28 8.86
CA ILE A 137 -3.17 -4.22 8.15
C ILE A 137 -3.25 -2.96 9.00
N ARG A 138 -3.03 -1.80 8.43
CA ARG A 138 -3.24 -0.50 9.09
C ARG A 138 -3.67 0.59 8.13
N MET A 139 -4.35 1.60 8.66
CA MET A 139 -4.70 2.78 7.87
C MET A 139 -3.45 3.51 7.37
N LYS A 140 -3.54 4.02 6.16
CA LYS A 140 -2.51 4.82 5.52
C LYS A 140 -3.07 6.16 5.04
N GLY A 141 -2.18 7.09 4.77
CA GLY A 141 -2.47 8.41 4.24
C GLY A 141 -2.04 9.52 5.19
N ASN A 142 -2.06 10.74 4.68
CA ASN A 142 -1.80 11.95 5.46
C ASN A 142 -3.12 12.72 5.65
N THR A 143 -3.50 13.51 4.66
CA THR A 143 -4.74 14.28 4.64
C THR A 143 -5.98 13.45 4.25
N SER A 144 -5.76 12.25 3.75
CA SER A 144 -6.82 11.32 3.31
C SER A 144 -7.29 10.37 4.40
N ARG A 145 -6.71 10.44 5.61
CA ARG A 145 -7.19 9.63 6.74
C ARG A 145 -8.48 10.21 7.29
N THR A 146 -9.44 9.35 7.52
CA THR A 146 -10.74 9.71 8.07
C THR A 146 -11.26 8.53 8.89
N ALA A 147 -12.21 8.77 9.78
CA ALA A 147 -12.93 7.68 10.40
C ALA A 147 -13.57 6.82 9.30
N PHE A 148 -13.36 5.53 9.36
CA PHE A 148 -13.78 4.61 8.29
C PHE A 148 -14.87 3.64 8.72
N TYR A 149 -15.03 3.41 10.01
CA TYR A 149 -16.01 2.48 10.54
C TYR A 149 -16.88 3.14 11.60
N ASP A 150 -18.17 3.09 11.42
CA ASP A 150 -19.16 3.46 12.42
C ASP A 150 -19.83 2.20 12.96
N SER A 151 -19.45 1.80 14.16
CA SER A 151 -19.98 0.61 14.82
C SER A 151 -21.49 0.66 15.13
N ASN A 152 -22.10 1.85 15.12
CA ASN A 152 -23.53 1.98 15.38
C ASN A 152 -24.37 1.70 14.11
N SER A 153 -23.85 2.05 12.97
CA SER A 153 -24.52 1.87 11.67
C SER A 153 -23.98 0.70 10.85
N GLY A 154 -22.78 0.17 11.22
CA GLY A 154 -22.08 -0.84 10.42
C GLY A 154 -21.59 -0.31 9.07
N VAL A 155 -21.50 1.02 8.92
CA VAL A 155 -21.11 1.66 7.66
C VAL A 155 -19.62 1.84 7.62
N TYR A 156 -19.02 1.46 6.49
CA TYR A 156 -17.62 1.66 6.16
C TYR A 156 -17.45 2.84 5.20
N SER A 157 -16.38 3.59 5.40
CA SER A 157 -15.91 4.58 4.43
C SER A 157 -14.62 4.09 3.77
N LEU A 158 -14.48 4.37 2.48
CA LEU A 158 -13.30 3.98 1.72
C LEU A 158 -12.05 4.68 2.24
N ILE A 159 -11.03 3.91 2.58
CA ILE A 159 -9.76 4.41 3.11
C ILE A 159 -8.57 3.85 2.35
N HIS A 160 -7.41 4.48 2.56
CA HIS A 160 -6.13 3.89 2.17
C HIS A 160 -5.60 3.02 3.31
N PHE A 161 -5.02 1.89 2.96
CA PHE A 161 -4.36 1.03 3.95
C PHE A 161 -3.04 0.47 3.41
N LYS A 162 -2.24 -0.03 4.31
CA LYS A 162 -1.02 -0.79 4.04
C LYS A 162 -1.20 -2.16 4.63
N VAL A 163 -0.85 -3.18 3.87
CA VAL A 163 -0.68 -4.55 4.38
C VAL A 163 0.81 -4.85 4.52
N ASP A 164 1.16 -5.58 5.57
CA ASP A 164 2.52 -5.97 5.90
C ASP A 164 2.57 -7.48 6.09
N PHE A 165 3.30 -8.14 5.21
CA PHE A 165 3.39 -9.61 5.22
C PHE A 165 4.32 -10.12 6.31
N THR A 166 5.13 -9.24 6.90
CA THR A 166 6.19 -9.61 7.83
C THR A 166 5.86 -9.29 9.29
N GLU A 167 4.69 -8.69 9.57
CA GLU A 167 4.28 -8.32 10.93
C GLU A 167 4.18 -9.53 11.85
N THR A 168 4.85 -9.48 13.00
CA THR A 168 4.91 -10.60 13.98
C THR A 168 4.00 -10.42 15.19
N PHE A 169 3.38 -9.26 15.34
CA PHE A 169 2.45 -8.93 16.44
C PHE A 169 3.04 -9.14 17.83
N ASP A 170 4.35 -8.92 18.00
CA ASP A 170 5.06 -9.18 19.25
C ASP A 170 5.60 -7.92 19.95
N ASP A 171 5.24 -6.73 19.47
CA ASP A 171 5.54 -5.50 20.18
C ASP A 171 4.69 -5.40 21.46
N GLU A 172 5.34 -5.58 22.61
CA GLU A 172 4.69 -5.56 23.93
C GLU A 172 3.92 -4.26 24.19
N GLN A 173 4.37 -3.15 23.60
CA GLN A 173 3.70 -1.85 23.74
C GLN A 173 2.32 -1.84 23.05
N TYR A 174 2.15 -2.58 21.97
CA TYR A 174 0.95 -2.53 21.13
C TYR A 174 0.06 -3.74 21.30
N TYR A 175 0.64 -4.89 21.59
CA TYR A 175 -0.08 -6.18 21.64
C TYR A 175 -0.01 -6.87 23.00
N GLY A 176 0.83 -6.36 23.93
CA GLY A 176 1.02 -6.99 25.23
C GLY A 176 -0.27 -7.12 26.02
N GLY A 177 -0.55 -8.34 26.52
CA GLY A 177 -1.75 -8.66 27.30
C GLY A 177 -3.03 -8.86 26.49
N ASP A 178 -2.99 -8.77 25.17
CA ASP A 178 -4.11 -9.10 24.29
C ASP A 178 -3.90 -10.54 23.74
N SER A 179 -4.73 -11.48 24.24
CA SER A 179 -4.63 -12.89 23.84
C SER A 179 -4.91 -13.16 22.36
N ASP A 180 -5.55 -12.22 21.66
CA ASP A 180 -5.80 -12.33 20.22
C ASP A 180 -4.51 -12.30 19.41
N TYR A 181 -3.42 -11.82 20.01
CA TYR A 181 -2.07 -11.76 19.42
C TYR A 181 -1.09 -12.77 20.01
N ASP A 182 -1.56 -13.69 20.87
CA ASP A 182 -0.77 -14.84 21.30
C ASP A 182 -0.78 -15.93 20.21
N LEU A 183 -0.10 -15.62 19.11
CA LEU A 183 -0.12 -16.43 17.90
C LEU A 183 0.96 -17.51 17.96
N ASP A 184 0.58 -18.74 17.63
CA ASP A 184 1.53 -19.84 17.40
C ASP A 184 2.12 -19.74 15.98
N ILE A 185 2.97 -18.74 15.78
CA ILE A 185 3.65 -18.48 14.51
C ILE A 185 5.17 -18.60 14.65
N ASP A 186 5.83 -19.09 13.62
CA ASP A 186 7.27 -19.01 13.48
C ASP A 186 7.69 -17.57 13.12
N LYS A 187 8.09 -16.80 14.14
CA LYS A 187 8.43 -15.38 13.99
C LYS A 187 9.57 -15.14 13.01
N GLU A 188 10.56 -16.03 12.95
CA GLU A 188 11.67 -15.89 12.01
C GLU A 188 11.21 -16.07 10.57
N LYS A 189 10.36 -17.07 10.31
CA LYS A 189 9.72 -17.21 9.00
C LYS A 189 8.86 -16.01 8.66
N GLN A 190 8.04 -15.54 9.61
CA GLN A 190 7.15 -14.40 9.44
C GLN A 190 7.92 -13.13 9.04
N GLN A 191 9.00 -12.80 9.75
CA GLN A 191 9.84 -11.63 9.47
C GLN A 191 10.54 -11.68 8.10
N ASN A 192 10.73 -12.87 7.55
CA ASN A 192 11.36 -13.06 6.25
C ASN A 192 10.36 -13.38 5.13
N ARG A 193 9.07 -13.41 5.47
CA ARG A 193 8.02 -13.76 4.51
C ARG A 193 7.88 -12.69 3.43
N THR A 194 7.71 -13.15 2.19
CA THR A 194 7.42 -12.30 1.04
C THR A 194 6.20 -12.81 0.30
N PHE A 195 5.53 -11.92 -0.39
CA PHE A 195 4.59 -12.24 -1.45
C PHE A 195 4.95 -11.46 -2.70
N ALA A 196 5.13 -12.15 -3.82
CA ALA A 196 5.55 -11.51 -5.06
C ALA A 196 6.82 -10.65 -4.85
N THR A 197 7.80 -11.17 -4.09
CA THR A 197 9.05 -10.50 -3.70
C THR A 197 8.89 -9.25 -2.79
N LEU A 198 7.68 -8.92 -2.36
CA LEU A 198 7.35 -7.77 -1.52
C LEU A 198 7.25 -8.17 -0.05
N ASP A 199 7.70 -7.29 0.86
CA ASP A 199 7.47 -7.41 2.31
C ASP A 199 6.11 -6.80 2.71
N SER A 200 5.59 -5.90 1.89
CA SER A 200 4.35 -5.18 2.16
C SER A 200 3.76 -4.60 0.87
N MET A 201 2.50 -4.18 0.91
CA MET A 201 1.83 -3.55 -0.23
C MET A 201 0.97 -2.38 0.24
N GLU A 202 0.92 -1.32 -0.56
CA GLU A 202 0.03 -0.20 -0.32
C GLU A 202 -1.23 -0.32 -1.16
N ILE A 203 -2.39 -0.10 -0.53
CA ILE A 203 -3.70 -0.19 -1.17
C ILE A 203 -4.40 1.15 -0.98
N LYS A 204 -4.73 1.81 -2.10
CA LYS A 204 -5.31 3.16 -2.09
C LYS A 204 -6.58 3.20 -2.91
N TRP A 205 -7.68 3.59 -2.29
CA TRP A 205 -8.87 3.88 -3.05
C TRP A 205 -8.73 5.19 -3.85
N ASN A 206 -9.51 5.34 -4.88
CA ASN A 206 -9.44 6.50 -5.77
C ASN A 206 -10.19 7.70 -5.19
N GLN A 207 -9.52 8.45 -4.35
CA GLN A 207 -10.15 9.45 -3.47
C GLN A 207 -10.71 10.68 -4.18
N THR A 208 -10.23 11.09 -5.33
CA THR A 208 -10.71 12.32 -5.98
C THR A 208 -10.18 12.46 -7.39
N SER A 209 -10.76 13.35 -8.15
CA SER A 209 -10.23 13.99 -9.37
C SER A 209 -9.74 13.08 -10.51
N ASP A 210 -9.47 11.80 -10.28
CA ASP A 210 -9.13 10.86 -11.34
C ASP A 210 -10.29 9.91 -11.64
N SER A 211 -11.25 10.39 -12.45
CA SER A 211 -12.39 9.57 -12.87
C SER A 211 -12.02 8.36 -13.72
N THR A 212 -10.78 8.31 -14.19
CA THR A 212 -10.29 7.22 -15.04
C THR A 212 -9.64 6.08 -14.26
N TYR A 213 -9.28 6.30 -12.99
CA TYR A 213 -8.53 5.40 -12.11
C TYR A 213 -7.09 5.07 -12.56
N VAL A 214 -6.70 5.40 -13.78
CA VAL A 214 -5.44 4.96 -14.39
C VAL A 214 -4.38 6.05 -14.51
N ARG A 215 -4.65 7.28 -14.07
CA ARG A 215 -3.71 8.39 -14.21
C ARG A 215 -2.37 8.13 -13.55
N GLU A 216 -2.38 7.61 -12.31
CA GLU A 216 -1.15 7.30 -11.57
C GLU A 216 -0.41 6.12 -12.21
N TYR A 217 -1.15 5.12 -12.71
CA TYR A 217 -0.57 4.01 -13.44
C TYR A 217 0.25 4.53 -14.65
N TYR A 218 -0.40 5.26 -15.55
CA TYR A 218 0.28 5.77 -16.74
C TYR A 218 1.40 6.75 -16.42
N ALA A 219 1.30 7.53 -15.36
CA ALA A 219 2.37 8.41 -14.93
C ALA A 219 3.60 7.60 -14.47
N CYS A 220 3.42 6.54 -13.70
CA CYS A 220 4.51 5.66 -13.29
C CYS A 220 5.13 4.92 -14.47
N GLU A 221 4.31 4.41 -15.39
CA GLU A 221 4.80 3.77 -16.63
C GLU A 221 5.65 4.75 -17.45
N MET A 222 5.12 5.95 -17.71
CA MET A 222 5.83 6.98 -18.44
C MET A 222 7.20 7.32 -17.81
N TYR A 223 7.27 7.43 -16.48
CA TYR A 223 8.54 7.66 -15.80
C TYR A 223 9.53 6.52 -16.03
N ARG A 224 9.08 5.28 -15.95
CA ARG A 224 9.93 4.12 -16.20
C ARG A 224 10.42 4.06 -17.64
N ASP A 225 9.55 4.37 -18.62
CA ASP A 225 9.92 4.44 -20.02
C ASP A 225 11.01 5.49 -20.30
N PHE A 226 11.02 6.58 -19.51
CA PHE A 226 12.09 7.58 -19.55
C PHE A 226 13.32 7.21 -18.70
N GLY A 227 13.39 6.00 -18.15
CA GLY A 227 14.49 5.56 -17.30
C GLY A 227 14.51 6.21 -15.92
N ILE A 228 13.39 6.75 -15.47
CA ILE A 228 13.23 7.33 -14.15
C ILE A 228 12.68 6.25 -13.21
N LEU A 229 13.28 6.11 -12.01
CA LEU A 229 12.80 5.17 -11.02
C LEU A 229 11.39 5.55 -10.57
N ALA A 230 10.45 4.65 -10.79
CA ALA A 230 9.07 4.80 -10.34
C ALA A 230 8.51 3.46 -9.89
N GLN A 231 7.72 3.48 -8.84
CA GLN A 231 7.03 2.29 -8.30
C GLN A 231 6.08 1.68 -9.33
N ARG A 232 5.90 0.37 -9.29
CA ARG A 232 4.84 -0.27 -10.06
C ARG A 232 3.49 -0.11 -9.37
N THR A 233 2.45 -0.02 -10.16
CA THR A 233 1.07 0.09 -9.69
C THR A 233 0.16 -0.75 -10.56
N ASN A 234 -0.97 -1.18 -10.00
CA ASN A 234 -2.04 -1.82 -10.76
C ASN A 234 -3.39 -1.49 -10.09
N LEU A 235 -4.47 -1.91 -10.71
CA LEU A 235 -5.81 -1.89 -10.16
C LEU A 235 -6.15 -3.25 -9.55
N ALA A 236 -6.87 -3.24 -8.43
CA ALA A 236 -7.38 -4.45 -7.81
C ALA A 236 -8.81 -4.24 -7.34
N SER A 237 -9.63 -5.28 -7.46
CA SER A 237 -10.92 -5.37 -6.78
C SER A 237 -10.68 -5.77 -5.33
N ILE A 238 -11.18 -4.99 -4.38
CA ILE A 238 -10.98 -5.22 -2.95
C ILE A 238 -12.31 -5.61 -2.30
N ASN A 239 -12.28 -6.68 -1.51
CA ASN A 239 -13.32 -7.01 -0.56
C ASN A 239 -12.74 -6.88 0.85
N LEU A 240 -13.47 -6.24 1.74
CA LEU A 240 -13.13 -6.11 3.15
C LEU A 240 -14.17 -6.85 3.97
N GLY A 241 -13.80 -7.97 4.59
CA GLY A 241 -14.76 -8.90 5.18
C GLY A 241 -15.77 -9.37 4.13
N ASP A 242 -17.07 -9.30 4.45
CA ASP A 242 -18.16 -9.69 3.54
C ASP A 242 -18.63 -8.55 2.62
N VAL A 243 -17.94 -7.40 2.64
CA VAL A 243 -18.35 -6.21 1.88
C VAL A 243 -17.45 -6.00 0.67
N HIS A 244 -18.06 -5.83 -0.51
CA HIS A 244 -17.32 -5.44 -1.71
C HIS A 244 -17.07 -3.93 -1.68
N GLU A 245 -15.81 -3.54 -1.48
CA GLU A 245 -15.40 -2.14 -1.37
C GLU A 245 -15.16 -1.46 -2.73
N GLY A 246 -14.90 -2.22 -3.81
CA GLY A 246 -14.72 -1.69 -5.15
C GLY A 246 -13.30 -1.77 -5.69
N ILE A 247 -12.98 -0.88 -6.63
CA ILE A 247 -11.68 -0.86 -7.32
C ILE A 247 -10.71 0.08 -6.59
N PHE A 248 -9.57 -0.46 -6.22
CA PHE A 248 -8.47 0.25 -5.58
C PHE A 248 -7.23 0.21 -6.46
N LYS A 249 -6.27 1.07 -6.15
CA LYS A 249 -4.93 1.04 -6.71
C LYS A 249 -4.01 0.33 -5.73
N ILE A 250 -3.25 -0.62 -6.22
CA ILE A 250 -2.18 -1.28 -5.47
C ILE A 250 -0.83 -0.73 -5.91
N TYR A 251 0.11 -0.62 -4.96
CA TYR A 251 1.41 -0.02 -5.20
C TYR A 251 2.52 -0.86 -4.57
N GLU A 252 3.61 -0.97 -5.32
CA GLU A 252 4.88 -1.39 -4.77
C GLU A 252 5.40 -0.32 -3.78
N PRO A 253 5.78 -0.68 -2.56
CA PRO A 253 6.44 0.26 -1.64
C PRO A 253 7.80 0.70 -2.17
N VAL A 254 8.13 1.98 -1.97
CA VAL A 254 9.48 2.49 -2.23
C VAL A 254 10.32 2.30 -0.98
N ASP A 255 10.97 1.16 -0.88
CA ASP A 255 11.73 0.69 0.28
C ASP A 255 13.06 0.01 -0.13
N LYS A 256 13.66 -0.76 0.75
CA LYS A 256 14.89 -1.50 0.48
C LYS A 256 14.75 -2.52 -0.65
N LYS A 257 13.58 -3.17 -0.77
CA LYS A 257 13.31 -4.15 -1.83
C LYS A 257 13.22 -3.46 -3.19
N PHE A 258 12.54 -2.30 -3.25
CA PHE A 258 12.50 -1.44 -4.43
C PHE A 258 13.92 -1.04 -4.87
N ILE A 259 14.73 -0.53 -3.95
CA ILE A 259 16.13 -0.15 -4.25
C ILE A 259 16.93 -1.36 -4.76
N LYS A 260 16.76 -2.53 -4.12
CA LYS A 260 17.43 -3.76 -4.54
C LYS A 260 17.02 -4.21 -5.95
N ARG A 261 15.79 -3.96 -6.35
CA ARG A 261 15.27 -4.35 -7.66
C ARG A 261 15.74 -3.43 -8.78
N TYR A 262 15.77 -2.13 -8.53
CA TYR A 262 15.95 -1.14 -9.60
C TYR A 262 17.30 -0.42 -9.60
N VAL A 263 18.09 -0.55 -8.55
CA VAL A 263 19.39 0.11 -8.44
C VAL A 263 20.50 -0.92 -8.50
N ALA A 264 21.51 -0.67 -9.34
CA ALA A 264 22.67 -1.54 -9.45
C ALA A 264 23.39 -1.67 -8.09
N GLU A 265 23.98 -2.82 -7.81
CA GLU A 265 24.55 -3.13 -6.49
C GLU A 265 25.61 -2.13 -6.05
N GLU A 266 26.45 -1.69 -6.96
CA GLU A 266 27.49 -0.69 -6.74
C GLU A 266 26.94 0.69 -6.37
N ASP A 267 25.68 0.99 -6.71
CA ASP A 267 25.03 2.29 -6.46
C ASP A 267 24.12 2.27 -5.23
N ARG A 268 23.91 1.13 -4.57
CA ARG A 268 23.01 0.96 -3.42
C ARG A 268 23.53 1.55 -2.10
N GLY A 269 24.77 2.04 -2.07
CA GLY A 269 25.37 2.67 -0.90
C GLY A 269 24.84 4.07 -0.57
N GLY A 270 23.88 4.59 -1.31
CA GLY A 270 23.23 5.88 -1.07
C GLY A 270 22.08 5.79 -0.07
N ASP A 271 21.64 6.95 0.41
CA ASP A 271 20.49 7.07 1.31
C ASP A 271 19.17 7.21 0.52
N LEU A 272 18.13 6.57 1.00
CA LEU A 272 16.75 6.79 0.52
C LEU A 272 16.05 7.81 1.42
N TYR A 273 15.62 8.93 0.84
CA TYR A 273 14.93 9.99 1.56
C TYR A 273 13.46 10.03 1.21
N LYS A 274 12.62 10.02 2.23
CA LYS A 274 11.18 10.20 2.09
C LYS A 274 10.76 11.55 2.62
N CYS A 275 10.22 12.40 1.77
CA CYS A 275 9.67 13.67 2.19
C CYS A 275 8.38 13.45 2.99
N GLY A 276 8.41 13.88 4.25
CA GLY A 276 7.27 13.76 5.15
C GLY A 276 6.22 14.84 4.94
N TRP A 277 5.09 14.68 5.59
CA TRP A 277 4.04 15.69 5.70
C TRP A 277 3.94 16.12 7.16
N THR A 278 4.04 17.42 7.39
CA THR A 278 3.89 18.04 8.73
C THR A 278 2.57 18.82 8.80
N ARG A 279 2.24 19.35 9.99
CA ARG A 279 1.10 20.29 10.15
C ARG A 279 1.17 21.50 9.21
N ASN A 280 2.37 21.89 8.79
CA ASN A 280 2.63 23.02 7.91
C ASN A 280 2.68 22.63 6.42
N GLY A 281 2.31 21.42 6.07
CA GLY A 281 2.33 20.91 4.70
C GLY A 281 3.50 19.96 4.41
N ALA A 282 3.77 19.74 3.13
CA ALA A 282 4.83 18.85 2.68
C ALA A 282 6.22 19.40 3.06
N THR A 283 7.07 18.52 3.54
CA THR A 283 8.49 18.85 3.78
C THR A 283 9.24 18.73 2.46
N PHE A 284 9.78 19.85 1.99
CA PHE A 284 10.59 19.87 0.77
C PHE A 284 12.07 19.83 1.14
N LEU A 285 12.87 19.12 0.35
CA LEU A 285 14.33 19.16 0.42
C LEU A 285 14.85 20.49 -0.16
N THR A 286 14.37 21.63 0.31
CA THR A 286 14.73 22.94 -0.23
C THR A 286 16.14 23.39 0.17
N ASN A 287 16.70 22.82 1.23
CA ASN A 287 18.06 23.09 1.70
C ASN A 287 18.80 21.77 1.94
N VAL A 288 19.19 21.14 0.85
CA VAL A 288 19.96 19.87 0.88
C VAL A 288 21.27 20.03 1.67
N SER A 289 21.84 21.24 1.75
CA SER A 289 23.02 21.53 2.53
C SER A 289 22.86 21.36 4.05
N TYR A 290 21.63 21.39 4.55
CA TYR A 290 21.38 21.22 6.00
C TYR A 290 21.05 19.77 6.38
N GLY A 291 20.70 18.92 5.45
CA GLY A 291 20.07 17.64 5.75
C GLY A 291 21.04 16.47 5.84
N ILE A 292 22.10 16.47 5.06
CA ILE A 292 22.89 15.25 4.87
C ILE A 292 24.01 15.13 5.90
N GLU A 293 24.56 16.25 6.39
CA GLU A 293 25.71 16.26 7.29
C GLU A 293 25.34 16.50 8.76
N ASP A 294 24.15 17.02 9.05
CA ASP A 294 23.71 17.34 10.40
C ASP A 294 22.75 16.27 10.94
N LYS A 295 23.25 15.48 11.90
CA LYS A 295 22.45 14.43 12.56
C LYS A 295 21.20 14.97 13.29
N GLU A 296 21.20 16.22 13.73
CA GLU A 296 20.05 16.82 14.39
C GLU A 296 18.96 17.20 13.39
N ASN A 297 19.32 17.70 12.22
CA ASN A 297 18.37 17.98 11.14
C ASN A 297 17.79 16.71 10.52
N ARG A 298 18.44 15.56 10.65
CA ARG A 298 17.90 14.25 10.26
C ARG A 298 16.59 13.93 10.99
N LYS A 299 16.34 14.48 12.16
CA LYS A 299 15.07 14.32 12.90
C LYS A 299 13.87 14.97 12.21
N PHE A 300 14.07 15.86 11.26
CA PHE A 300 13.01 16.49 10.49
C PHE A 300 12.61 15.70 9.25
N TYR A 301 13.41 14.73 8.86
CA TYR A 301 13.11 13.82 7.76
C TYR A 301 12.76 12.48 8.39
N ASN A 302 11.55 11.98 8.16
CA ASN A 302 11.22 10.61 8.53
C ASN A 302 12.08 9.69 7.67
N TYR A 303 13.11 9.14 8.28
CA TYR A 303 13.85 8.01 7.73
C TYR A 303 13.08 6.75 8.12
N ASP A 304 12.46 6.10 7.16
CA ASP A 304 11.94 4.75 7.32
C ASP A 304 13.00 3.75 6.86
#